data_8a8ba0faea3b44e45dc89872c8de4cf7
#
_entry.id   8a8ba0faea3b44e45dc89872c8de4cf7
#
_cell.length_a   1.000
_cell.length_b   1.000
_cell.length_c   1.000
_cell.angle_alpha   90.00
_cell.angle_beta   90.00
_cell.angle_gamma   90.00
#
_symmetry.space_group_name_H-M   'P 1'
#
loop_
_entity.id
_entity.type
_entity.pdbx_description
1 polymer ?
#
loop_
_entity_poly.entity_id
_entity_poly.type
_entity_poly.pdbx_seq_one_letter_code
_entity_poly.pdbx_strand_id
1 'polypeptide(L)'
;MKILSIDVDWLLPGSRYHLKELNNLFFTKCETTKEIAFGRYHHQILQSPQILQSNNIILHNIDHHHDLVYENWQEQNIREGVATHGTWIGNLIYDNKIAEYYWYNNLDSDTIRPESFLASSMLTRQPTMIYSIEETLEGAWRLDYDLIFVSLSQETLDKQFYCVYDTYIDYCKYKYQEKTVVAKISPDLPNSFLSLRKRK
;
A
#
# COMPACT_ATOMS: atom_id res chain seq x y z
N MET A 1 -11.63 2.79 9.60
CA MET A 1 -10.17 2.86 9.70
C MET A 1 -9.62 3.60 8.49
N LYS A 2 -8.75 4.58 8.69
CA LYS A 2 -8.11 5.34 7.59
C LYS A 2 -6.65 4.94 7.48
N ILE A 3 -6.23 4.56 6.29
CA ILE A 3 -4.89 4.05 6.02
C ILE A 3 -4.22 4.89 4.95
N LEU A 4 -2.99 5.32 5.20
CA LEU A 4 -2.06 5.80 4.19
C LEU A 4 -1.05 4.70 3.91
N SER A 5 -1.10 4.13 2.73
CA SER A 5 -0.12 3.18 2.23
C SER A 5 0.83 3.88 1.27
N ILE A 6 2.12 3.72 1.48
CA ILE A 6 3.18 4.32 0.67
C ILE A 6 4.09 3.19 0.18
N ASP A 7 4.15 3.01 -1.13
CA ASP A 7 5.21 2.23 -1.75
C ASP A 7 6.31 3.16 -2.24
N VAL A 8 7.55 2.89 -1.83
CA VAL A 8 8.68 3.75 -2.20
C VAL A 8 8.97 3.68 -3.71
N ASP A 9 8.49 2.66 -4.40
CA ASP A 9 8.59 2.56 -5.86
C ASP A 9 7.78 3.63 -6.61
N TRP A 10 6.84 4.31 -5.94
CA TRP A 10 6.19 5.51 -6.47
C TRP A 10 7.18 6.60 -6.91
N LEU A 11 8.41 6.57 -6.40
CA LEU A 11 9.48 7.49 -6.79
C LEU A 11 10.13 7.15 -8.13
N LEU A 12 9.76 6.06 -8.78
CA LEU A 12 10.18 5.75 -10.13
C LEU A 12 9.43 6.64 -11.14
N PRO A 13 10.08 7.16 -12.16
CA PRO A 13 11.47 7.09 -12.55
C PRO A 13 12.40 8.18 -11.96
N GLY A 14 12.25 8.53 -10.71
CA GLY A 14 13.30 9.30 -10.02
C GLY A 14 13.13 10.81 -10.00
N SER A 15 11.91 11.31 -10.04
CA SER A 15 11.66 12.73 -9.88
C SER A 15 12.00 13.25 -8.49
N ARG A 16 12.97 14.17 -8.39
CA ARG A 16 13.29 14.86 -7.14
C ARG A 16 12.12 15.67 -6.57
N TYR A 17 11.21 16.07 -7.43
CA TYR A 17 10.00 16.77 -7.02
C TYR A 17 9.09 15.83 -6.20
N HIS A 18 8.83 14.65 -6.73
CA HIS A 18 8.01 13.63 -6.05
C HIS A 18 8.62 13.23 -4.70
N LEU A 19 9.94 13.07 -4.62
CA LEU A 19 10.61 12.77 -3.34
C LEU A 19 10.36 13.86 -2.30
N LYS A 20 10.45 15.14 -2.68
CA LYS A 20 10.20 16.26 -1.75
C LYS A 20 8.75 16.27 -1.27
N GLU A 21 7.82 16.04 -2.17
CA GLU A 21 6.40 16.03 -1.88
C GLU A 21 6.04 14.86 -0.95
N LEU A 22 6.54 13.66 -1.26
CA LEU A 22 6.34 12.46 -0.44
C LEU A 22 6.95 12.62 0.95
N ASN A 23 8.16 13.14 1.05
CA ASN A 23 8.82 13.41 2.34
C ASN A 23 7.98 14.35 3.20
N ASN A 24 7.51 15.46 2.61
CA ASN A 24 6.70 16.43 3.34
C ASN A 24 5.41 15.78 3.86
N LEU A 25 4.70 15.04 3.02
CA LEU A 25 3.50 14.32 3.40
C LEU A 25 3.79 13.33 4.53
N PHE A 26 4.77 12.44 4.35
CA PHE A 26 5.11 11.41 5.30
C PHE A 26 5.44 11.99 6.67
N PHE A 27 6.41 12.91 6.75
CA PHE A 27 6.84 13.46 8.04
C PHE A 27 5.73 14.23 8.75
N THR A 28 4.90 14.97 8.02
CA THR A 28 3.76 15.67 8.60
C THR A 28 2.71 14.69 9.14
N LYS A 29 2.38 13.66 8.37
CA LYS A 29 1.34 12.69 8.78
C LYS A 29 1.79 11.77 9.90
N CYS A 30 3.08 11.49 10.04
CA CYS A 30 3.61 10.76 11.19
C CYS A 30 3.30 11.43 12.54
N GLU A 31 3.11 12.75 12.58
CA GLU A 31 2.84 13.46 13.85
C GLU A 31 1.49 13.05 14.46
N THR A 32 0.46 12.98 13.64
CA THR A 32 -0.92 12.73 14.06
C THR A 32 -1.35 11.26 14.00
N THR A 33 -0.61 10.42 13.29
CA THR A 33 -0.95 9.00 13.10
C THR A 33 -0.76 8.18 14.37
N LYS A 34 -1.65 7.21 14.60
CA LYS A 34 -1.62 6.32 15.78
C LYS A 34 -0.56 5.22 15.66
N GLU A 35 -0.38 4.67 14.45
CA GLU A 35 0.55 3.58 14.18
C GLU A 35 1.30 3.83 12.87
N ILE A 36 2.59 3.51 12.85
CA ILE A 36 3.44 3.58 11.67
C ILE A 36 4.09 2.22 11.50
N ALA A 37 3.79 1.55 10.40
CA ALA A 37 4.31 0.22 10.12
C ALA A 37 5.16 0.21 8.84
N PHE A 38 6.18 -0.63 8.83
CA PHE A 38 7.12 -0.81 7.73
C PHE A 38 7.18 -2.26 7.29
N GLY A 39 7.17 -2.48 5.97
CA GLY A 39 7.33 -3.79 5.37
C GLY A 39 8.27 -3.75 4.16
N ARG A 40 8.90 -4.87 3.83
CA ARG A 40 9.68 -5.00 2.59
C ARG A 40 8.79 -5.18 1.37
N TYR A 41 7.60 -5.75 1.57
CA TYR A 41 6.62 -6.04 0.54
C TYR A 41 5.27 -5.44 0.93
N HIS A 42 4.56 -4.89 -0.02
CA HIS A 42 3.31 -4.18 0.20
C HIS A 42 2.25 -5.05 0.90
N HIS A 43 2.10 -6.32 0.49
CA HIS A 43 1.14 -7.24 1.11
C HIS A 43 1.39 -7.55 2.60
N GLN A 44 2.56 -7.18 3.15
CA GLN A 44 2.84 -7.36 4.57
C GLN A 44 1.97 -6.48 5.48
N ILE A 45 1.34 -5.44 4.93
CA ILE A 45 0.31 -4.65 5.61
C ILE A 45 -0.83 -5.56 6.14
N LEU A 46 -1.13 -6.65 5.45
CA LEU A 46 -2.16 -7.62 5.83
C LEU A 46 -1.79 -8.47 7.06
N GLN A 47 -0.57 -8.36 7.56
CA GLN A 47 -0.17 -8.98 8.84
C GLN A 47 -0.70 -8.18 10.05
N SER A 48 -1.12 -6.92 9.85
CA SER A 48 -1.73 -6.14 10.92
C SER A 48 -3.09 -6.71 11.33
N PRO A 49 -3.25 -7.14 12.60
CA PRO A 49 -4.54 -7.62 13.09
C PRO A 49 -5.64 -6.56 12.97
N GLN A 50 -5.30 -5.29 13.06
CA GLN A 50 -6.24 -4.17 12.93
C GLN A 50 -6.86 -4.14 11.55
N ILE A 51 -6.09 -4.35 10.49
CA ILE A 51 -6.59 -4.41 9.11
C ILE A 51 -7.50 -5.61 8.91
N LEU A 52 -7.08 -6.79 9.41
CA LEU A 52 -7.87 -8.00 9.26
C LEU A 52 -9.22 -7.94 10.00
N GLN A 53 -9.29 -7.18 11.09
CA GLN A 53 -10.51 -6.98 11.87
C GLN A 53 -11.36 -5.80 11.41
N SER A 54 -10.79 -4.87 10.65
CA SER A 54 -11.48 -3.67 10.19
C SER A 54 -12.41 -3.97 9.02
N ASN A 55 -13.56 -3.30 9.05
CA ASN A 55 -14.45 -3.11 7.90
C ASN A 55 -14.55 -1.60 7.64
N ASN A 56 -14.98 -1.20 6.45
CA ASN A 56 -15.08 0.21 6.05
C ASN A 56 -13.72 0.94 6.10
N ILE A 57 -12.71 0.34 5.49
CA ILE A 57 -11.39 0.93 5.35
C ILE A 57 -11.45 2.03 4.28
N ILE A 58 -10.94 3.21 4.61
CA ILE A 58 -10.62 4.28 3.66
C ILE A 58 -9.12 4.16 3.40
N LEU A 59 -8.75 3.80 2.18
CA LEU A 59 -7.38 3.51 1.78
C LEU A 59 -6.87 4.55 0.79
N HIS A 60 -5.82 5.26 1.14
CA HIS A 60 -5.02 6.10 0.27
C HIS A 60 -3.73 5.35 -0.05
N ASN A 61 -3.57 4.93 -1.30
CA ASN A 61 -2.41 4.17 -1.78
C ASN A 61 -1.56 5.03 -2.70
N ILE A 62 -0.39 5.45 -2.21
CA ILE A 62 0.63 6.14 -2.99
C ILE A 62 1.58 5.08 -3.52
N ASP A 63 1.45 4.75 -4.79
CA ASP A 63 2.06 3.56 -5.35
C ASP A 63 2.20 3.70 -6.87
N HIS A 64 3.27 3.14 -7.40
CA HIS A 64 3.46 2.97 -8.83
C HIS A 64 2.43 2.00 -9.42
N HIS A 65 1.89 1.08 -8.62
CA HIS A 65 0.95 0.03 -8.98
C HIS A 65 -0.38 0.18 -8.22
N HIS A 66 -1.49 -0.26 -8.84
CA HIS A 66 -2.80 -0.18 -8.16
C HIS A 66 -3.11 -1.37 -7.24
N ASP A 67 -2.32 -2.43 -7.27
CA ASP A 67 -2.39 -3.61 -6.40
C ASP A 67 -3.76 -4.32 -6.30
N LEU A 68 -4.56 -4.20 -7.34
CA LEU A 68 -5.88 -4.85 -7.44
C LEU A 68 -5.76 -6.25 -8.04
N VAL A 69 -5.65 -6.30 -9.35
CA VAL A 69 -5.43 -7.49 -10.18
C VAL A 69 -5.04 -7.04 -11.60
N TYR A 70 -4.10 -7.72 -12.21
CA TYR A 70 -3.63 -7.43 -13.57
C TYR A 70 -3.97 -8.57 -14.53
N GLU A 71 -4.02 -9.82 -14.03
CA GLU A 71 -4.20 -11.02 -14.82
C GLU A 71 -5.18 -12.00 -14.17
N ASN A 72 -5.84 -12.82 -14.97
CA ASN A 72 -6.87 -13.75 -14.49
C ASN A 72 -6.38 -14.74 -13.41
N TRP A 73 -5.11 -15.18 -13.48
CA TRP A 73 -4.56 -16.09 -12.48
C TRP A 73 -4.40 -15.43 -11.11
N GLN A 74 -4.19 -14.11 -11.06
CA GLN A 74 -4.15 -13.34 -9.82
C GLN A 74 -5.53 -13.30 -9.16
N GLU A 75 -6.60 -13.19 -9.95
CA GLU A 75 -7.96 -13.27 -9.41
C GLU A 75 -8.24 -14.62 -8.76
N GLN A 76 -7.72 -15.72 -9.32
CA GLN A 76 -7.82 -17.03 -8.69
C GLN A 76 -7.08 -17.09 -7.36
N ASN A 77 -5.88 -16.53 -7.28
CA ASN A 77 -5.12 -16.41 -6.02
C ASN A 77 -5.91 -15.65 -4.95
N ILE A 78 -6.54 -14.53 -5.33
CA ILE A 78 -7.38 -13.74 -4.42
C ILE A 78 -8.54 -14.59 -3.90
N ARG A 79 -9.23 -15.35 -4.76
CA ARG A 79 -10.32 -16.25 -4.34
C ARG A 79 -9.85 -17.32 -3.36
N GLU A 80 -8.63 -17.78 -3.50
CA GLU A 80 -7.98 -18.75 -2.60
C GLU A 80 -7.41 -18.10 -1.33
N GLY A 81 -7.48 -16.77 -1.23
CA GLY A 81 -6.98 -16.01 -0.08
C GLY A 81 -5.46 -15.88 -0.08
N VAL A 82 -4.84 -15.90 -1.27
CA VAL A 82 -3.41 -15.65 -1.44
C VAL A 82 -3.21 -14.21 -1.86
N ALA A 83 -2.48 -13.45 -1.06
CA ALA A 83 -2.10 -12.08 -1.37
C ALA A 83 -0.63 -12.03 -1.81
N THR A 84 -0.38 -11.25 -2.86
CA THR A 84 0.95 -10.88 -3.35
C THR A 84 1.13 -9.37 -3.20
N HIS A 85 2.35 -8.86 -3.46
CA HIS A 85 2.60 -7.42 -3.51
C HIS A 85 1.67 -6.70 -4.49
N GLY A 86 1.32 -7.30 -5.64
CA GLY A 86 0.45 -6.69 -6.65
C GLY A 86 -1.04 -7.04 -6.52
N THR A 87 -1.50 -7.68 -5.44
CA THR A 87 -2.91 -8.11 -5.29
C THR A 87 -3.49 -7.96 -3.89
N TRP A 88 -2.77 -7.31 -2.98
CA TRP A 88 -3.20 -7.22 -1.59
C TRP A 88 -4.48 -6.37 -1.42
N ILE A 89 -4.64 -5.30 -2.21
CA ILE A 89 -5.86 -4.48 -2.21
C ILE A 89 -7.02 -5.28 -2.79
N GLY A 90 -6.79 -6.04 -3.87
CA GLY A 90 -7.78 -6.95 -4.43
C GLY A 90 -8.32 -7.95 -3.41
N ASN A 91 -7.47 -8.46 -2.50
CA ASN A 91 -7.91 -9.31 -1.39
C ASN A 91 -8.83 -8.58 -0.41
N LEU A 92 -8.50 -7.33 -0.04
CA LEU A 92 -9.34 -6.53 0.86
C LEU A 92 -10.70 -6.19 0.24
N ILE A 93 -10.74 -5.91 -1.07
CA ILE A 93 -11.99 -5.67 -1.79
C ILE A 93 -12.81 -6.96 -1.88
N TYR A 94 -12.16 -8.08 -2.18
CA TYR A 94 -12.84 -9.38 -2.24
C TYR A 94 -13.51 -9.74 -0.92
N ASP A 95 -12.91 -9.36 0.20
CA ASP A 95 -13.43 -9.58 1.55
C ASP A 95 -14.40 -8.45 2.03
N ASN A 96 -14.80 -7.53 1.15
CA ASN A 96 -15.68 -6.39 1.44
C ASN A 96 -15.18 -5.50 2.59
N LYS A 97 -13.88 -5.27 2.66
CA LYS A 97 -13.26 -4.48 3.75
C LYS A 97 -13.07 -3.02 3.41
N ILE A 98 -12.96 -2.68 2.11
CA ILE A 98 -12.68 -1.31 1.65
C ILE A 98 -13.99 -0.57 1.35
N ALA A 99 -14.17 0.60 1.95
CA ALA A 99 -15.26 1.51 1.62
C ALA A 99 -14.84 2.54 0.56
N GLU A 100 -13.60 3.02 0.65
CA GLU A 100 -13.06 4.02 -0.26
C GLU A 100 -11.62 3.66 -0.62
N TYR A 101 -11.29 3.75 -1.92
CA TYR A 101 -9.95 3.48 -2.44
C TYR A 101 -9.49 4.61 -3.34
N TYR A 102 -8.39 5.26 -2.98
CA TYR A 102 -7.74 6.32 -3.72
C TYR A 102 -6.33 5.88 -4.12
N TRP A 103 -6.08 5.75 -5.40
CA TRP A 103 -4.78 5.40 -5.94
C TRP A 103 -4.08 6.65 -6.49
N TYR A 104 -2.98 7.02 -5.85
CA TYR A 104 -2.11 8.13 -6.24
C TYR A 104 -1.03 7.60 -7.19
N ASN A 105 -1.35 7.70 -8.48
CA ASN A 105 -0.47 7.25 -9.55
C ASN A 105 0.64 8.26 -9.81
N ASN A 106 1.84 7.78 -10.15
CA ASN A 106 2.90 8.60 -10.70
C ASN A 106 2.83 8.56 -12.24
N LEU A 107 2.35 9.64 -12.84
CA LEU A 107 2.17 9.73 -14.29
C LEU A 107 3.47 9.73 -15.11
N ASP A 108 4.62 9.97 -14.46
CA ASP A 108 5.94 9.87 -15.11
C ASP A 108 6.34 8.40 -15.39
N SER A 109 5.51 7.44 -15.03
CA SER A 109 5.79 6.02 -15.18
C SER A 109 5.19 5.44 -16.45
N ASP A 110 6.03 4.96 -17.34
CA ASP A 110 5.63 4.25 -18.57
C ASP A 110 5.02 2.86 -18.28
N THR A 111 5.16 2.35 -17.06
CA THR A 111 4.76 0.97 -16.72
C THR A 111 3.33 0.88 -16.22
N ILE A 112 2.73 1.99 -15.81
CA ILE A 112 1.35 2.03 -15.31
C ILE A 112 0.39 2.48 -16.41
N ARG A 113 -0.65 1.67 -16.59
CA ARG A 113 -1.74 1.98 -17.48
C ARG A 113 -3.00 2.22 -16.64
N PRO A 114 -3.51 3.45 -16.55
CA PRO A 114 -4.76 3.74 -15.85
C PRO A 114 -5.91 2.85 -16.27
N GLU A 115 -5.91 2.39 -17.54
CA GLU A 115 -6.92 1.49 -18.08
C GLU A 115 -6.93 0.14 -17.36
N SER A 116 -5.79 -0.35 -16.87
CA SER A 116 -5.74 -1.61 -16.10
C SER A 116 -6.45 -1.49 -14.77
N PHE A 117 -6.36 -0.33 -14.12
CA PHE A 117 -7.14 -0.02 -12.93
C PHE A 117 -8.63 -0.02 -13.22
N LEU A 118 -9.06 0.71 -14.25
CA LEU A 118 -10.49 0.84 -14.62
C LEU A 118 -11.07 -0.48 -15.12
N ALA A 119 -10.26 -1.33 -15.76
CA ALA A 119 -10.66 -2.66 -16.25
C ALA A 119 -10.62 -3.74 -15.16
N SER A 120 -10.12 -3.43 -13.96
CA SER A 120 -9.99 -4.46 -12.91
C SER A 120 -11.35 -5.03 -12.49
N SER A 121 -11.47 -6.37 -12.57
CA SER A 121 -12.64 -7.11 -12.11
C SER A 121 -12.94 -6.90 -10.61
N MET A 122 -11.94 -6.49 -9.82
CA MET A 122 -12.11 -6.25 -8.39
C MET A 122 -13.01 -5.03 -8.12
N LEU A 123 -12.93 -3.97 -8.93
CA LEU A 123 -13.76 -2.79 -8.74
C LEU A 123 -15.26 -3.08 -8.92
N THR A 124 -15.61 -4.05 -9.76
CA THR A 124 -17.01 -4.45 -9.99
C THR A 124 -17.59 -5.35 -8.90
N ARG A 125 -16.73 -5.94 -8.05
CA ARG A 125 -17.18 -6.84 -6.98
C ARG A 125 -17.78 -6.12 -5.80
N GLN A 126 -17.39 -4.87 -5.58
CA GLN A 126 -17.89 -4.04 -4.48
C GLN A 126 -18.47 -2.73 -5.04
N PRO A 127 -19.66 -2.77 -5.65
CA PRO A 127 -20.22 -1.66 -6.42
C PRO A 127 -20.56 -0.42 -5.57
N THR A 128 -20.61 -0.57 -4.25
CA THR A 128 -20.83 0.57 -3.32
C THR A 128 -19.52 1.23 -2.88
N MET A 129 -18.37 0.68 -3.25
CA MET A 129 -17.08 1.24 -2.94
C MET A 129 -16.85 2.51 -3.78
N ILE A 130 -16.39 3.57 -3.12
CA ILE A 130 -15.90 4.75 -3.81
C ILE A 130 -14.44 4.47 -4.21
N TYR A 131 -14.09 4.80 -5.46
CA TYR A 131 -12.70 4.71 -5.90
C TYR A 131 -12.33 5.85 -6.85
N SER A 132 -11.06 6.22 -6.86
CA SER A 132 -10.52 7.27 -7.70
C SER A 132 -9.06 7.03 -8.04
N ILE A 133 -8.62 7.54 -9.19
CA ILE A 133 -7.22 7.70 -9.56
C ILE A 133 -6.87 9.17 -9.33
N GLU A 134 -5.82 9.42 -8.56
CA GLU A 134 -5.40 10.76 -8.17
C GLU A 134 -4.02 11.08 -8.78
N GLU A 135 -3.92 12.22 -9.43
CA GLU A 135 -2.67 12.70 -10.04
C GLU A 135 -1.81 13.55 -9.09
N THR A 136 -2.39 13.95 -7.95
CA THR A 136 -1.71 14.77 -6.95
C THR A 136 -1.96 14.24 -5.55
N LEU A 137 -1.05 14.49 -4.62
CA LEU A 137 -1.21 14.05 -3.23
C LEU A 137 -2.18 14.91 -2.39
N GLU A 138 -2.92 15.85 -3.00
CA GLU A 138 -3.84 16.74 -2.27
C GLU A 138 -4.87 15.99 -1.42
N GLY A 139 -5.46 14.92 -1.96
CA GLY A 139 -6.42 14.10 -1.24
C GLY A 139 -5.81 13.47 0.02
N ALA A 140 -4.57 12.98 -0.09
CA ALA A 140 -3.84 12.40 1.03
C ALA A 140 -3.50 13.42 2.14
N TRP A 141 -3.35 14.71 1.79
CA TRP A 141 -3.10 15.77 2.77
C TRP A 141 -4.31 16.10 3.67
N ARG A 142 -5.53 15.83 3.22
CA ARG A 142 -6.76 16.27 3.91
C ARG A 142 -7.15 15.43 5.11
N LEU A 143 -6.58 14.23 5.27
CA LEU A 143 -6.99 13.28 6.29
C LEU A 143 -5.91 13.07 7.35
N ASP A 144 -6.35 12.77 8.57
CA ASP A 144 -5.53 12.11 9.57
C ASP A 144 -5.75 10.62 9.48
N TYR A 145 -4.67 9.85 9.65
CA TYR A 145 -4.66 8.40 9.45
C TYR A 145 -4.56 7.64 10.77
N ASP A 146 -5.23 6.49 10.81
CA ASP A 146 -5.06 5.54 11.91
C ASP A 146 -3.75 4.76 11.77
N LEU A 147 -3.39 4.43 10.52
CA LEU A 147 -2.17 3.70 10.16
C LEU A 147 -1.48 4.35 8.96
N ILE A 148 -0.17 4.54 9.04
CA ILE A 148 0.71 4.72 7.89
C ILE A 148 1.49 3.42 7.70
N PHE A 149 1.41 2.85 6.50
CA PHE A 149 2.23 1.71 6.10
C PHE A 149 3.19 2.11 4.99
N VAL A 150 4.47 1.78 5.16
CA VAL A 150 5.50 2.05 4.14
C VAL A 150 6.11 0.74 3.69
N SER A 151 6.08 0.48 2.39
CA SER A 151 6.76 -0.65 1.75
C SER A 151 7.94 -0.22 0.91
N LEU A 152 8.88 -1.16 0.75
CA LEU A 152 10.08 -0.95 -0.05
C LEU A 152 9.89 -1.43 -1.50
N SER A 153 9.02 -2.40 -1.75
CA SER A 153 8.85 -3.13 -3.03
C SER A 153 10.18 -3.52 -3.68
N GLN A 154 10.93 -4.31 -2.94
CA GLN A 154 12.34 -4.64 -3.22
C GLN A 154 12.57 -5.25 -4.62
N GLU A 155 11.54 -5.83 -5.25
CA GLU A 155 11.63 -6.47 -6.55
C GLU A 155 11.60 -5.49 -7.72
N THR A 156 11.02 -4.32 -7.51
CA THR A 156 10.79 -3.30 -8.56
C THR A 156 11.68 -2.08 -8.40
N LEU A 157 12.16 -1.83 -7.18
CA LEU A 157 12.84 -0.58 -6.84
C LEU A 157 14.35 -0.64 -7.06
N ASP A 158 14.90 0.37 -7.71
CA ASP A 158 16.34 0.58 -7.78
C ASP A 158 16.92 0.83 -6.37
N LYS A 159 18.06 0.20 -6.09
CA LYS A 159 18.76 0.28 -4.79
C LYS A 159 19.06 1.70 -4.33
N GLN A 160 19.16 2.66 -5.23
CA GLN A 160 19.35 4.06 -4.88
C GLN A 160 18.23 4.64 -4.01
N PHE A 161 17.02 4.08 -4.06
CA PHE A 161 15.88 4.54 -3.26
C PHE A 161 15.74 3.82 -1.91
N TYR A 162 16.54 2.78 -1.66
CA TYR A 162 16.52 2.10 -0.36
C TYR A 162 16.85 3.04 0.79
N CYS A 163 17.72 4.05 0.55
CA CYS A 163 18.04 5.04 1.56
C CYS A 163 16.82 5.88 2.00
N VAL A 164 15.81 6.05 1.15
CA VAL A 164 14.58 6.76 1.52
C VAL A 164 13.80 5.94 2.54
N TYR A 165 13.62 4.66 2.26
CA TYR A 165 12.94 3.73 3.17
C TYR A 165 13.67 3.60 4.52
N ASP A 166 14.99 3.44 4.49
CA ASP A 166 15.80 3.36 5.71
C ASP A 166 15.73 4.66 6.51
N THR A 167 15.76 5.82 5.83
CA THR A 167 15.60 7.15 6.48
C THR A 167 14.26 7.25 7.20
N TYR A 168 13.17 6.78 6.59
CA TYR A 168 11.86 6.79 7.21
C TYR A 168 11.80 5.89 8.45
N ILE A 169 12.36 4.69 8.37
CA ILE A 169 12.47 3.78 9.52
C ILE A 169 13.25 4.43 10.67
N ASP A 170 14.44 4.94 10.38
CA ASP A 170 15.33 5.50 11.40
C ASP A 170 14.70 6.73 12.06
N TYR A 171 14.08 7.62 11.28
CA TYR A 171 13.35 8.77 11.80
C TYR A 171 12.21 8.34 12.73
N CYS A 172 11.40 7.37 12.32
CA CYS A 172 10.26 6.92 13.10
C CYS A 172 10.68 6.17 14.36
N LYS A 173 11.71 5.32 14.29
CA LYS A 173 12.27 4.66 15.47
C LYS A 173 12.83 5.67 16.48
N TYR A 174 13.45 6.74 16.00
CA TYR A 174 13.99 7.78 16.86
C TYR A 174 12.88 8.63 17.50
N LYS A 175 11.93 9.13 16.68
CA LYS A 175 10.95 10.14 17.13
C LYS A 175 9.64 9.52 17.65
N TYR A 176 9.29 8.33 17.17
CA TYR A 176 7.97 7.70 17.39
C TYR A 176 8.08 6.21 17.75
N GLN A 177 9.05 5.84 18.57
CA GLN A 177 9.38 4.46 18.92
C GLN A 177 8.15 3.66 19.36
N GLU A 178 7.27 4.24 20.20
CA GLU A 178 6.11 3.55 20.78
C GLU A 178 5.03 3.17 19.75
N LYS A 179 4.95 3.91 18.64
CA LYS A 179 3.96 3.66 17.58
C LYS A 179 4.56 3.11 16.29
N THR A 180 5.85 2.78 16.28
CA THR A 180 6.56 2.31 15.09
C THR A 180 6.75 0.80 15.13
N VAL A 181 6.22 0.11 14.13
CA VAL A 181 6.31 -1.34 13.96
C VAL A 181 7.04 -1.65 12.65
N VAL A 182 8.01 -2.54 12.71
CA VAL A 182 8.66 -3.08 11.50
C VAL A 182 8.22 -4.54 11.34
N ALA A 183 7.59 -4.86 10.22
CA ALA A 183 7.12 -6.20 9.95
C ALA A 183 8.27 -7.20 9.99
N LYS A 184 8.08 -8.28 10.74
CA LYS A 184 9.05 -9.37 10.77
C LYS A 184 8.98 -10.14 9.45
N ILE A 185 10.13 -10.36 8.84
CA ILE A 185 10.24 -11.28 7.71
C ILE A 185 10.07 -12.68 8.29
N SER A 186 8.99 -13.38 7.91
CA SER A 186 8.86 -14.79 8.26
C SER A 186 9.85 -15.60 7.40
N PRO A 187 10.75 -16.37 8.00
CA PRO A 187 11.68 -17.21 7.24
C PRO A 187 10.98 -18.37 6.50
N ASP A 188 9.73 -18.69 6.89
CA ASP A 188 9.02 -19.89 6.43
C ASP A 188 8.04 -19.64 5.27
N LEU A 189 7.86 -18.39 4.85
CA LEU A 189 7.02 -18.06 3.71
C LEU A 189 7.89 -17.53 2.57
N PRO A 190 7.67 -17.98 1.31
CA PRO A 190 8.23 -17.27 0.17
C PRO A 190 7.85 -15.80 0.32
N ASN A 191 8.85 -14.92 0.28
CA ASN A 191 8.70 -13.48 0.57
C ASN A 191 7.63 -12.78 -0.31
N SER A 192 7.14 -13.47 -1.34
CA SER A 192 6.18 -12.98 -2.33
C SER A 192 4.71 -13.33 -2.07
N PHE A 193 4.40 -14.16 -1.04
CA PHE A 193 3.03 -14.64 -0.82
C PHE A 193 2.63 -14.63 0.65
N LEU A 194 1.39 -14.22 0.90
CA LEU A 194 0.74 -14.32 2.20
C LEU A 194 -0.58 -15.07 2.07
N SER A 195 -0.75 -16.19 2.78
CA SER A 195 -2.02 -16.90 2.83
C SER A 195 -2.91 -16.33 3.92
N LEU A 196 -4.03 -15.73 3.53
CA LEU A 196 -4.99 -15.08 4.43
C LEU A 196 -6.10 -16.01 4.91
N ARG A 197 -6.30 -17.15 4.20
CA ARG A 197 -7.37 -18.11 4.48
C ARG A 197 -6.76 -19.49 4.69
N LYS A 198 -7.17 -20.17 5.77
CA LYS A 198 -6.82 -21.58 5.92
C LYS A 198 -7.45 -22.34 4.74
N ARG A 199 -6.64 -23.10 3.99
CA ARG A 199 -7.19 -24.06 3.01
C ARG A 199 -8.18 -24.97 3.74
N LYS A 200 -9.44 -24.92 3.32
CA LYS A 200 -10.47 -25.86 3.82
C LYS A 200 -10.26 -27.22 3.18
#